data_95b1ba088ffddd78c583caf0a08fda1b
#
_entry.id   95b1ba088ffddd78c583caf0a08fda1b
#
_cell.length_a   1.000
_cell.length_b   1.000
_cell.length_c   1.000
_cell.angle_alpha   90.00
_cell.angle_beta   90.00
_cell.angle_gamma   90.00
#
_symmetry.space_group_name_H-M   'P 1'
#
loop_
_entity.id
_entity.type
_entity.pdbx_description
1 polymer ?
#
loop_
_entity_poly.entity_id
_entity_poly.type
_entity_poly.pdbx_seq_one_letter_code
_entity_poly.pdbx_strand_id
1 'polypeptide(L)'
;MTTKAIRPTLTNPLDPPEKVEFNIPGEISRATGPYEEAMKEGYDLIQRPVRSVAIDQIEKQHYKKRMTVWERLKILSAKPPNVLYQNWGKNLDGASLVTAVLEIGGRDVAVYGHDFTVRAGSIDATNGNKLARLFRLAGEKRIPLIGMNDSAGAYVPAGVGGLDGYAEAFTALRNISGVVPSIMCMFGFNAGGGSYLPRQGSFVIQPADTFFGLTGPGVVKSVLGEEISPEDLGGPKVHGASGVADLTVADELAALRQAVRLLAYIPDNNGASAPFQPTSDPIDRKTWEINTLFKRAFNSPTGFNTPFDVSIVIQQVCDYGDYFEIQPERAREAVTAFGRLGGHVVGFVANNSAVGSGQIDCDSAMKIARFVRFCNIYNIPIIFMEDTTGFLPGREQEARGIVQAGRSMLDAIVDVRTPRILLILRNAFGGAYASYNNYPTGADLVLALPTTRLAVMGPAGKEFVYKEALKKIRSSMVDMIKKGTATRTSAGMDGEQAKKDAEKEATDWVKAQEAQLNSRYERELMNPKEGLALGSISSIVMPTDLRQALAENMNFLMRHYRPSPMTGPQREFH
;
A
#
# COMPACT_ATOMS: atom_id res chain seq x y z
N MET A 1 11.72 -40.86 20.43
CA MET A 1 12.62 -40.61 19.29
C MET A 1 12.42 -39.14 18.90
N THR A 2 13.39 -38.32 19.23
CA THR A 2 13.37 -36.87 19.01
C THR A 2 13.59 -36.59 17.53
N THR A 3 12.55 -36.18 16.82
CA THR A 3 12.65 -35.61 15.47
C THR A 3 13.48 -34.32 15.56
N LYS A 4 14.72 -34.36 15.12
CA LYS A 4 15.51 -33.16 14.87
C LYS A 4 14.76 -32.29 13.87
N ALA A 5 14.33 -31.11 14.32
CA ALA A 5 13.86 -30.06 13.44
C ALA A 5 15.01 -29.72 12.48
N ILE A 6 14.89 -30.13 11.24
CA ILE A 6 15.78 -29.69 10.16
C ILE A 6 15.48 -28.21 9.95
N ARG A 7 16.34 -27.32 10.45
CA ARG A 7 16.35 -25.94 9.98
C ARG A 7 16.62 -25.99 8.48
N PRO A 8 15.78 -25.38 7.62
CA PRO A 8 16.14 -25.26 6.24
C PRO A 8 17.43 -24.41 6.18
N THR A 9 18.54 -25.04 5.94
CA THR A 9 19.72 -24.34 5.42
C THR A 9 19.26 -23.73 4.11
N LEU A 10 19.40 -22.41 3.98
CA LEU A 10 19.31 -21.74 2.69
C LEU A 10 20.39 -22.40 1.81
N THR A 11 19.98 -23.39 1.02
CA THR A 11 20.85 -24.00 0.05
C THR A 11 21.22 -22.89 -0.96
N ASN A 12 22.51 -22.77 -1.22
CA ASN A 12 23.01 -21.96 -2.32
C ASN A 12 22.15 -22.34 -3.56
N PRO A 13 21.60 -21.39 -4.33
CA PRO A 13 20.85 -21.69 -5.56
C PRO A 13 21.65 -22.51 -6.59
N LEU A 14 22.94 -22.65 -6.39
CA LEU A 14 23.86 -23.48 -7.20
C LEU A 14 24.11 -24.87 -6.63
N ASP A 15 23.61 -25.18 -5.44
CA ASP A 15 23.72 -26.51 -4.90
C ASP A 15 22.76 -27.44 -5.64
N PRO A 16 23.19 -28.69 -5.99
CA PRO A 16 22.31 -29.64 -6.63
C PRO A 16 21.06 -29.86 -5.76
N PRO A 17 19.88 -30.03 -6.37
CA PRO A 17 18.66 -30.23 -5.63
C PRO A 17 18.82 -31.42 -4.68
N GLU A 18 18.44 -31.24 -3.41
CA GLU A 18 18.35 -32.36 -2.48
C GLU A 18 17.47 -33.43 -3.12
N LYS A 19 18.03 -34.63 -3.31
CA LYS A 19 17.24 -35.78 -3.72
C LYS A 19 16.21 -36.03 -2.63
N VAL A 20 14.97 -35.73 -2.91
CA VAL A 20 13.86 -36.11 -2.03
C VAL A 20 13.66 -37.61 -2.21
N GLU A 21 14.40 -38.41 -1.48
CA GLU A 21 14.21 -39.85 -1.44
C GLU A 21 13.02 -40.15 -0.51
N PHE A 22 11.89 -40.49 -1.12
CA PHE A 22 10.75 -41.05 -0.40
C PHE A 22 10.94 -42.57 -0.36
N ASN A 23 11.36 -43.08 0.78
CA ASN A 23 11.49 -44.50 0.97
C ASN A 23 10.14 -45.11 1.33
N ILE A 24 9.66 -46.06 0.53
CA ILE A 24 8.59 -46.95 0.94
C ILE A 24 9.11 -47.74 2.17
N PRO A 25 8.37 -47.79 3.30
CA PRO A 25 8.80 -48.53 4.47
C PRO A 25 9.21 -49.96 4.09
N GLY A 26 10.36 -50.42 4.58
CA GLY A 26 10.94 -51.70 4.18
C GLY A 26 10.03 -52.90 4.42
N GLU A 27 9.14 -52.82 5.39
CA GLU A 27 8.09 -53.81 5.64
C GLU A 27 7.11 -53.90 4.49
N ILE A 28 6.66 -52.80 3.91
CA ILE A 28 5.74 -52.75 2.77
C ILE A 28 6.46 -53.12 1.47
N SER A 29 7.74 -52.74 1.32
CA SER A 29 8.49 -53.02 0.09
C SER A 29 8.81 -54.52 -0.11
N ARG A 30 8.87 -55.29 0.97
CA ARG A 30 9.24 -56.73 0.97
C ARG A 30 8.04 -57.68 0.93
N ALA A 31 6.88 -57.21 1.31
CA ALA A 31 5.69 -58.04 1.38
C ALA A 31 5.02 -58.19 -0.01
N THR A 32 4.40 -59.32 -0.23
CA THR A 32 3.73 -59.68 -1.49
C THR A 32 2.31 -60.13 -1.19
N GLY A 33 1.36 -59.31 -1.61
CA GLY A 33 -0.07 -59.59 -1.49
C GLY A 33 -0.90 -58.40 -1.94
N PRO A 34 -2.18 -58.55 -2.20
CA PRO A 34 -3.03 -57.45 -2.70
C PRO A 34 -3.07 -56.24 -1.81
N TYR A 35 -2.96 -56.41 -0.50
CA TYR A 35 -2.91 -55.29 0.45
C TYR A 35 -1.62 -54.49 0.34
N GLU A 36 -0.49 -55.19 0.30
CA GLU A 36 0.82 -54.57 0.18
C GLU A 36 1.01 -53.87 -1.18
N GLU A 37 0.45 -54.47 -2.24
CA GLU A 37 0.43 -53.84 -3.56
C GLU A 37 -0.37 -52.53 -3.53
N ALA A 38 -1.56 -52.52 -2.91
CA ALA A 38 -2.37 -51.34 -2.72
C ALA A 38 -1.65 -50.29 -1.86
N MET A 39 -0.90 -50.70 -0.82
CA MET A 39 -0.10 -49.76 -0.01
C MET A 39 1.07 -49.17 -0.79
N LYS A 40 1.76 -49.96 -1.62
CA LYS A 40 2.81 -49.47 -2.52
C LYS A 40 2.25 -48.43 -3.50
N GLU A 41 1.11 -48.73 -4.11
CA GLU A 41 0.43 -47.76 -4.99
C GLU A 41 0.01 -46.53 -4.24
N GLY A 42 -0.54 -46.64 -3.02
CA GLY A 42 -0.91 -45.51 -2.17
C GLY A 42 0.29 -44.61 -1.84
N TYR A 43 1.45 -45.18 -1.49
CA TYR A 43 2.67 -44.44 -1.29
C TYR A 43 3.15 -43.73 -2.56
N ASP A 44 3.07 -44.37 -3.72
CA ASP A 44 3.39 -43.73 -4.99
C ASP A 44 2.47 -42.53 -5.27
N LEU A 45 1.15 -42.72 -5.09
CA LEU A 45 0.16 -41.65 -5.28
C LEU A 45 0.40 -40.44 -4.35
N ILE A 46 0.75 -40.69 -3.08
CA ILE A 46 1.06 -39.62 -2.14
C ILE A 46 2.33 -38.83 -2.55
N GLN A 47 3.31 -39.54 -3.12
CA GLN A 47 4.61 -38.96 -3.48
C GLN A 47 4.64 -38.33 -4.87
N ARG A 48 3.76 -38.73 -5.77
CA ARG A 48 3.72 -38.25 -7.17
C ARG A 48 3.77 -36.73 -7.32
N PRO A 49 3.06 -35.91 -6.52
CA PRO A 49 3.12 -34.47 -6.67
C PRO A 49 4.51 -33.88 -6.56
N VAL A 50 5.34 -34.46 -5.70
CA VAL A 50 6.72 -34.02 -5.46
C VAL A 50 7.70 -34.69 -6.42
N ARG A 51 7.36 -35.89 -6.92
CA ARG A 51 8.18 -36.69 -7.84
C ARG A 51 7.83 -36.55 -9.31
N SER A 52 6.67 -35.98 -9.63
CA SER A 52 6.19 -35.91 -11.03
C SER A 52 7.07 -35.07 -11.93
N VAL A 53 8.05 -34.40 -11.33
CA VAL A 53 8.96 -33.53 -12.03
C VAL A 53 10.26 -34.25 -12.31
N ALA A 54 10.66 -34.26 -13.56
CA ALA A 54 11.98 -34.71 -13.95
C ALA A 54 13.04 -33.80 -13.30
N ILE A 55 14.11 -34.37 -12.78
CA ILE A 55 15.20 -33.66 -12.09
C ILE A 55 15.72 -32.51 -12.95
N ASP A 56 15.79 -32.70 -14.27
CA ASP A 56 16.23 -31.67 -15.21
C ASP A 56 15.37 -30.40 -15.20
N GLN A 57 14.10 -30.48 -14.86
CA GLN A 57 13.22 -29.30 -14.75
C GLN A 57 13.50 -28.53 -13.45
N ILE A 58 13.78 -29.23 -12.36
CA ILE A 58 14.19 -28.63 -11.09
C ILE A 58 15.55 -27.93 -11.27
N GLU A 59 16.51 -28.60 -11.89
CA GLU A 59 17.82 -28.03 -12.21
C GLU A 59 17.71 -26.77 -13.09
N LYS A 60 16.81 -26.76 -14.07
CA LYS A 60 16.53 -25.57 -14.90
C LYS A 60 15.96 -24.41 -14.08
N GLN A 61 15.12 -24.68 -13.08
CA GLN A 61 14.62 -23.64 -12.16
C GLN A 61 15.77 -23.07 -11.32
N HIS A 62 16.57 -23.93 -10.71
CA HIS A 62 17.71 -23.51 -9.89
C HIS A 62 18.77 -22.78 -10.70
N TYR A 63 19.04 -23.19 -11.94
CA TYR A 63 19.94 -22.48 -12.85
C TYR A 63 19.46 -21.04 -13.10
N LYS A 64 18.16 -20.81 -13.16
CA LYS A 64 17.54 -19.48 -13.24
C LYS A 64 17.44 -18.77 -11.89
N LYS A 65 18.04 -19.30 -10.83
CA LYS A 65 17.96 -18.80 -9.44
C LYS A 65 16.52 -18.72 -8.91
N ARG A 66 15.65 -19.63 -9.34
CA ARG A 66 14.24 -19.68 -8.95
C ARG A 66 13.98 -20.90 -8.10
N MET A 67 13.12 -20.72 -7.09
CA MET A 67 12.68 -21.81 -6.21
C MET A 67 11.56 -22.62 -6.85
N THR A 68 11.47 -23.90 -6.48
CA THR A 68 10.28 -24.73 -6.73
C THR A 68 9.14 -24.30 -5.80
N VAL A 69 7.90 -24.69 -6.13
CA VAL A 69 6.74 -24.43 -5.26
C VAL A 69 6.92 -25.05 -3.86
N TRP A 70 7.55 -26.22 -3.78
CA TRP A 70 7.79 -26.92 -2.52
C TRP A 70 8.80 -26.22 -1.62
N GLU A 71 9.85 -25.66 -2.18
CA GLU A 71 10.83 -24.82 -1.47
C GLU A 71 10.18 -23.54 -0.95
N ARG A 72 9.35 -22.88 -1.76
CA ARG A 72 8.58 -21.69 -1.34
C ARG A 72 7.64 -21.99 -0.17
N LEU A 73 6.95 -23.16 -0.18
CA LEU A 73 6.10 -23.58 0.94
C LEU A 73 6.89 -23.80 2.23
N LYS A 74 8.10 -24.35 2.15
CA LYS A 74 9.00 -24.53 3.31
C LYS A 74 9.48 -23.22 3.91
N ILE A 75 9.61 -22.16 3.11
CA ILE A 75 9.97 -20.83 3.59
C ILE A 75 8.81 -20.18 4.35
N LEU A 76 7.58 -20.34 3.88
CA LEU A 76 6.39 -19.78 4.51
C LEU A 76 6.10 -20.38 5.88
N SER A 77 6.39 -21.66 6.08
CA SER A 77 6.11 -22.35 7.35
C SER A 77 7.19 -23.38 7.68
N ALA A 78 7.55 -23.45 8.96
CA ALA A 78 8.43 -24.49 9.49
C ALA A 78 7.71 -25.85 9.62
N LYS A 79 6.37 -25.87 9.63
CA LYS A 79 5.57 -27.09 9.67
C LYS A 79 5.30 -27.60 8.26
N PRO A 80 5.21 -28.92 8.07
CA PRO A 80 4.82 -29.48 6.78
C PRO A 80 3.47 -28.94 6.31
N PRO A 81 3.29 -28.71 5.00
CA PRO A 81 2.02 -28.28 4.45
C PRO A 81 0.96 -29.39 4.57
N ASN A 82 -0.24 -29.02 4.96
CA ASN A 82 -1.41 -29.87 4.79
C ASN A 82 -1.93 -29.71 3.35
N VAL A 83 -1.47 -30.59 2.46
CA VAL A 83 -1.81 -30.53 1.03
C VAL A 83 -3.27 -30.96 0.83
N LEU A 84 -4.03 -30.11 0.16
CA LEU A 84 -5.45 -30.32 -0.12
C LEU A 84 -5.68 -30.48 -1.63
N TYR A 85 -6.78 -31.19 -1.94
CA TYR A 85 -7.27 -31.33 -3.32
C TYR A 85 -6.21 -31.84 -4.30
N GLN A 86 -5.76 -33.08 -4.07
CA GLN A 86 -4.77 -33.74 -4.91
C GLN A 86 -5.34 -34.14 -6.29
N ASN A 87 -5.91 -33.21 -7.02
CA ASN A 87 -6.44 -33.39 -8.35
C ASN A 87 -5.30 -33.36 -9.37
N TRP A 88 -4.64 -34.47 -9.64
CA TRP A 88 -3.47 -34.56 -10.53
C TRP A 88 -3.79 -34.67 -12.02
N GLY A 89 -5.06 -34.59 -12.38
CA GLY A 89 -5.52 -34.82 -13.74
C GLY A 89 -5.69 -36.30 -14.06
N LYS A 90 -6.31 -36.61 -15.21
CA LYS A 90 -6.67 -37.97 -15.62
C LYS A 90 -5.44 -38.90 -15.75
N ASN A 91 -4.33 -38.37 -16.19
CA ASN A 91 -3.11 -39.16 -16.42
C ASN A 91 -2.18 -39.18 -15.20
N LEU A 92 -2.57 -38.55 -14.08
CA LEU A 92 -1.76 -38.41 -12.87
C LEU A 92 -0.36 -37.80 -13.15
N ASP A 93 -0.25 -37.02 -14.21
CA ASP A 93 1.00 -36.42 -14.68
C ASP A 93 1.40 -35.17 -13.92
N GLY A 94 0.77 -34.94 -12.78
CA GLY A 94 1.00 -33.81 -11.90
C GLY A 94 0.12 -32.62 -12.23
N ALA A 95 -0.36 -31.97 -11.21
CA ALA A 95 -1.00 -30.69 -11.37
C ALA A 95 0.07 -29.60 -11.41
N SER A 96 -0.07 -28.67 -12.35
CA SER A 96 0.72 -27.45 -12.35
C SER A 96 0.38 -26.52 -11.18
N LEU A 97 -0.29 -27.03 -10.15
CA LEU A 97 -0.79 -26.28 -9.02
C LEU A 97 -0.81 -27.11 -7.74
N VAL A 98 -0.25 -26.57 -6.68
CA VAL A 98 -0.33 -27.11 -5.31
C VAL A 98 -1.27 -26.24 -4.48
N THR A 99 -2.16 -26.85 -3.71
CA THR A 99 -3.05 -26.17 -2.75
C THR A 99 -2.85 -26.78 -1.36
N ALA A 100 -2.74 -25.94 -0.35
CA ALA A 100 -2.47 -26.38 1.02
C ALA A 100 -3.04 -25.42 2.07
N VAL A 101 -3.07 -25.87 3.31
CA VAL A 101 -3.16 -25.00 4.48
C VAL A 101 -1.84 -25.08 5.23
N LEU A 102 -1.30 -23.92 5.58
CA LEU A 102 -0.08 -23.78 6.38
C LEU A 102 -0.39 -23.08 7.71
N GLU A 103 0.35 -23.43 8.73
CA GLU A 103 0.39 -22.61 9.95
C GLU A 103 1.49 -21.56 9.83
N ILE A 104 1.13 -20.29 9.78
CA ILE A 104 2.07 -19.15 9.68
C ILE A 104 1.83 -18.21 10.85
N GLY A 105 2.83 -18.05 11.72
CA GLY A 105 2.70 -17.20 12.90
C GLY A 105 1.58 -17.64 13.87
N GLY A 106 1.33 -18.94 13.97
CA GLY A 106 0.27 -19.53 14.82
C GLY A 106 -1.14 -19.42 14.23
N ARG A 107 -1.28 -19.08 12.95
CA ARG A 107 -2.56 -18.90 12.24
C ARG A 107 -2.64 -19.85 11.06
N ASP A 108 -3.83 -20.41 10.81
CA ASP A 108 -4.09 -21.17 9.60
C ASP A 108 -4.21 -20.22 8.40
N VAL A 109 -3.49 -20.53 7.33
CA VAL A 109 -3.46 -19.75 6.10
C VAL A 109 -3.67 -20.68 4.92
N ALA A 110 -4.66 -20.39 4.08
CA ALA A 110 -4.83 -21.07 2.81
C ALA A 110 -3.72 -20.63 1.84
N VAL A 111 -3.05 -21.57 1.20
CA VAL A 111 -1.95 -21.26 0.30
C VAL A 111 -2.11 -22.04 -1.00
N TYR A 112 -1.89 -21.39 -2.13
CA TYR A 112 -1.67 -22.04 -3.40
C TYR A 112 -0.36 -21.61 -4.05
N GLY A 113 0.18 -22.48 -4.87
CA GLY A 113 1.35 -22.15 -5.68
C GLY A 113 1.33 -22.90 -7.00
N HIS A 114 1.68 -22.19 -8.08
CA HIS A 114 1.90 -22.81 -9.36
C HIS A 114 3.23 -23.57 -9.34
N ASP A 115 3.21 -24.79 -9.84
CA ASP A 115 4.42 -25.56 -10.09
C ASP A 115 4.88 -25.31 -11.53
N PHE A 116 5.81 -24.40 -11.70
CA PHE A 116 6.33 -24.03 -13.03
C PHE A 116 7.05 -25.21 -13.70
N THR A 117 7.50 -26.18 -12.94
CA THR A 117 8.18 -27.37 -13.46
C THR A 117 7.19 -28.31 -14.18
N VAL A 118 5.89 -28.16 -13.92
CA VAL A 118 4.81 -28.90 -14.57
C VAL A 118 4.06 -27.97 -15.53
N ARG A 119 4.18 -28.17 -16.83
CA ARG A 119 3.45 -27.41 -17.87
C ARG A 119 3.60 -25.89 -17.71
N ALA A 120 4.77 -25.43 -17.22
CA ALA A 120 5.05 -24.03 -16.92
C ALA A 120 3.97 -23.37 -16.01
N GLY A 121 3.43 -24.10 -15.05
CA GLY A 121 2.42 -23.60 -14.13
C GLY A 121 1.06 -23.27 -14.76
N SER A 122 0.79 -23.70 -16.00
CA SER A 122 -0.41 -23.32 -16.73
C SER A 122 -1.68 -23.95 -16.14
N ILE A 123 -2.80 -23.29 -16.32
CA ILE A 123 -4.11 -23.65 -15.77
C ILE A 123 -4.97 -24.34 -16.83
N ASP A 124 -5.56 -25.48 -16.46
CA ASP A 124 -6.67 -26.14 -17.15
C ASP A 124 -7.92 -26.15 -16.25
N ALA A 125 -9.00 -26.78 -16.71
CA ALA A 125 -10.26 -26.86 -15.94
C ALA A 125 -10.06 -27.57 -14.58
N THR A 126 -9.19 -28.59 -14.51
CA THR A 126 -8.90 -29.31 -13.26
C THR A 126 -8.20 -28.41 -12.24
N ASN A 127 -7.19 -27.68 -12.68
CA ASN A 127 -6.46 -26.76 -11.83
C ASN A 127 -7.30 -25.54 -11.42
N GLY A 128 -8.13 -25.02 -12.34
CA GLY A 128 -9.08 -23.96 -12.04
C GLY A 128 -10.09 -24.36 -10.96
N ASN A 129 -10.66 -25.55 -11.07
CA ASN A 129 -11.55 -26.11 -10.04
C ASN A 129 -10.82 -26.29 -8.69
N LYS A 130 -9.58 -26.76 -8.71
CA LYS A 130 -8.75 -26.90 -7.52
C LYS A 130 -8.53 -25.56 -6.80
N LEU A 131 -8.22 -24.47 -7.54
CA LEU A 131 -8.14 -23.11 -7.01
C LEU A 131 -9.48 -22.66 -6.42
N ALA A 132 -10.56 -22.81 -7.17
CA ALA A 132 -11.89 -22.38 -6.74
C ALA A 132 -12.33 -23.08 -5.45
N ARG A 133 -12.01 -24.37 -5.30
CA ARG A 133 -12.28 -25.15 -4.06
C ARG A 133 -11.49 -24.59 -2.88
N LEU A 134 -10.21 -24.26 -3.07
CA LEU A 134 -9.39 -23.64 -2.02
C LEU A 134 -9.93 -22.28 -1.62
N PHE A 135 -10.30 -21.43 -2.58
CA PHE A 135 -10.84 -20.11 -2.30
C PHE A 135 -12.16 -20.17 -1.52
N ARG A 136 -13.08 -21.06 -1.93
CA ARG A 136 -14.33 -21.30 -1.18
C ARG A 136 -14.03 -21.78 0.25
N LEU A 137 -13.09 -22.72 0.42
CA LEU A 137 -12.65 -23.18 1.74
C LEU A 137 -12.12 -22.02 2.60
N ALA A 138 -11.23 -21.18 2.04
CA ALA A 138 -10.68 -20.04 2.74
C ALA A 138 -11.79 -19.08 3.22
N GLY A 139 -12.77 -18.79 2.37
CA GLY A 139 -13.92 -17.96 2.73
C GLY A 139 -14.82 -18.60 3.80
N GLU A 140 -15.13 -19.89 3.68
CA GLU A 140 -15.96 -20.63 4.64
C GLU A 140 -15.28 -20.78 6.01
N LYS A 141 -13.98 -21.09 6.03
CA LYS A 141 -13.18 -21.20 7.26
C LYS A 141 -12.71 -19.85 7.78
N ARG A 142 -12.89 -18.79 6.98
CA ARG A 142 -12.53 -17.42 7.32
C ARG A 142 -11.05 -17.25 7.66
N ILE A 143 -10.18 -17.89 6.87
CA ILE A 143 -8.73 -17.85 6.98
C ILE A 143 -8.10 -17.06 5.82
N PRO A 144 -7.00 -16.32 6.04
CA PRO A 144 -6.35 -15.54 5.00
C PRO A 144 -5.77 -16.44 3.90
N LEU A 145 -5.51 -15.83 2.73
CA LEU A 145 -4.99 -16.52 1.55
C LEU A 145 -3.63 -15.96 1.14
N ILE A 146 -2.68 -16.85 0.83
CA ILE A 146 -1.42 -16.48 0.14
C ILE A 146 -1.37 -17.21 -1.20
N GLY A 147 -1.16 -16.46 -2.28
CA GLY A 147 -0.97 -16.98 -3.63
C GLY A 147 0.47 -16.83 -4.11
N MET A 148 1.04 -17.91 -4.61
CA MET A 148 2.37 -17.94 -5.24
C MET A 148 2.19 -18.14 -6.74
N ASN A 149 2.15 -17.04 -7.50
CA ASN A 149 1.80 -17.02 -8.91
C ASN A 149 3.04 -17.17 -9.79
N ASP A 150 3.08 -18.23 -10.58
CA ASP A 150 4.17 -18.58 -11.47
C ASP A 150 3.61 -19.39 -12.66
N SER A 151 2.91 -18.70 -13.58
CA SER A 151 2.05 -19.36 -14.56
C SER A 151 2.16 -18.75 -15.95
N ALA A 152 2.41 -19.58 -16.93
CA ALA A 152 2.34 -19.19 -18.35
C ALA A 152 0.92 -18.86 -18.85
N GLY A 153 -0.10 -18.94 -17.98
CA GLY A 153 -1.48 -18.66 -18.35
C GLY A 153 -2.33 -19.91 -18.58
N ALA A 154 -3.32 -19.83 -19.46
CA ALA A 154 -4.15 -20.96 -19.81
C ALA A 154 -3.37 -22.05 -20.54
N TYR A 155 -3.60 -23.32 -20.19
CA TYR A 155 -2.98 -24.45 -20.88
C TYR A 155 -3.60 -24.62 -22.28
N VAL A 156 -2.90 -24.15 -23.30
CA VAL A 156 -3.41 -24.09 -24.67
C VAL A 156 -3.94 -25.44 -25.19
N PRO A 157 -3.27 -26.60 -24.94
CA PRO A 157 -3.79 -27.90 -25.39
C PRO A 157 -5.12 -28.32 -24.73
N ALA A 158 -5.52 -27.71 -23.61
CA ALA A 158 -6.82 -27.94 -22.99
C ALA A 158 -7.98 -27.17 -23.67
N GLY A 159 -7.68 -26.33 -24.66
CA GLY A 159 -8.66 -25.54 -25.37
C GLY A 159 -9.46 -24.65 -24.43
N VAL A 160 -10.79 -24.62 -24.60
CA VAL A 160 -11.72 -23.81 -23.77
C VAL A 160 -11.64 -24.18 -22.29
N GLY A 161 -11.29 -25.43 -21.94
CA GLY A 161 -11.13 -25.85 -20.55
C GLY A 161 -10.09 -25.05 -19.75
N GLY A 162 -9.08 -24.50 -20.43
CA GLY A 162 -8.13 -23.57 -19.80
C GLY A 162 -8.77 -22.23 -19.43
N LEU A 163 -9.67 -21.71 -20.26
CA LEU A 163 -10.40 -20.46 -20.01
C LEU A 163 -11.48 -20.66 -18.93
N ASP A 164 -12.24 -21.77 -18.99
CA ASP A 164 -13.25 -22.11 -17.98
C ASP A 164 -12.61 -22.27 -16.59
N GLY A 165 -11.40 -22.88 -16.54
CA GLY A 165 -10.64 -22.99 -15.29
C GLY A 165 -10.31 -21.63 -14.66
N TYR A 166 -9.87 -20.66 -15.47
CA TYR A 166 -9.67 -19.31 -14.98
C TYR A 166 -10.97 -18.62 -14.57
N ALA A 167 -12.03 -18.76 -15.35
CA ALA A 167 -13.33 -18.13 -15.05
C ALA A 167 -13.89 -18.64 -13.71
N GLU A 168 -13.75 -19.93 -13.41
CA GLU A 168 -14.15 -20.50 -12.12
C GLU A 168 -13.30 -19.95 -10.97
N ALA A 169 -11.98 -19.87 -11.15
CA ALA A 169 -11.07 -19.32 -10.16
C ALA A 169 -11.33 -17.83 -9.90
N PHE A 170 -11.53 -17.00 -10.94
CA PHE A 170 -11.87 -15.58 -10.81
C PHE A 170 -13.15 -15.39 -10.01
N THR A 171 -14.19 -16.16 -10.35
CA THR A 171 -15.48 -16.08 -9.64
C THR A 171 -15.33 -16.43 -8.17
N ALA A 172 -14.61 -17.51 -7.86
CA ALA A 172 -14.43 -17.96 -6.48
C ALA A 172 -13.59 -16.96 -5.67
N LEU A 173 -12.50 -16.41 -6.23
CA LEU A 173 -11.69 -15.42 -5.56
C LEU A 173 -12.47 -14.13 -5.33
N ARG A 174 -13.25 -13.68 -6.32
CA ARG A 174 -14.10 -12.49 -6.18
C ARG A 174 -15.13 -12.63 -5.06
N ASN A 175 -15.70 -13.83 -4.90
CA ASN A 175 -16.71 -14.08 -3.87
C ASN A 175 -16.16 -13.99 -2.44
N ILE A 176 -14.87 -14.24 -2.25
CA ILE A 176 -14.20 -14.10 -0.94
C ILE A 176 -13.48 -12.76 -0.74
N SER A 177 -13.43 -11.92 -1.76
CA SER A 177 -12.89 -10.55 -1.66
C SER A 177 -13.68 -9.75 -0.63
N GLY A 178 -12.98 -9.13 0.32
CA GLY A 178 -13.59 -8.46 1.46
C GLY A 178 -14.13 -9.39 2.56
N VAL A 179 -14.05 -10.72 2.41
CA VAL A 179 -14.33 -11.69 3.48
C VAL A 179 -13.03 -12.10 4.17
N VAL A 180 -12.04 -12.51 3.39
CA VAL A 180 -10.70 -12.84 3.86
C VAL A 180 -9.66 -12.05 3.07
N PRO A 181 -8.60 -11.55 3.71
CA PRO A 181 -7.53 -10.86 3.01
C PRO A 181 -6.67 -11.85 2.22
N SER A 182 -6.09 -11.38 1.12
CA SER A 182 -5.23 -12.19 0.27
C SER A 182 -3.94 -11.46 -0.10
N ILE A 183 -2.82 -12.18 -0.09
CA ILE A 183 -1.50 -11.68 -0.44
C ILE A 183 -0.99 -12.49 -1.63
N MET A 184 -0.70 -11.83 -2.75
CA MET A 184 -0.30 -12.47 -4.00
C MET A 184 1.16 -12.17 -4.30
N CYS A 185 2.02 -13.18 -4.23
CA CYS A 185 3.41 -13.10 -4.65
C CYS A 185 3.52 -13.47 -6.13
N MET A 186 4.17 -12.62 -6.94
CA MET A 186 4.38 -12.84 -8.36
C MET A 186 5.77 -13.43 -8.59
N PHE A 187 5.84 -14.56 -9.25
CA PHE A 187 7.11 -15.21 -9.57
C PHE A 187 7.22 -15.47 -11.06
N GLY A 188 8.41 -15.31 -11.61
CA GLY A 188 8.69 -15.59 -13.01
C GLY A 188 7.89 -14.75 -14.00
N PHE A 189 7.25 -15.42 -14.94
CA PHE A 189 6.53 -14.79 -16.06
C PHE A 189 5.05 -15.15 -15.99
N ASN A 190 4.19 -14.16 -15.85
CA ASN A 190 2.74 -14.34 -15.77
C ASN A 190 2.03 -13.51 -16.85
N ALA A 191 1.18 -14.14 -17.64
CA ALA A 191 0.43 -13.46 -18.69
C ALA A 191 -1.06 -13.82 -18.67
N GLY A 192 -1.89 -12.92 -19.18
CA GLY A 192 -3.34 -13.12 -19.31
C GLY A 192 -4.02 -13.39 -17.97
N GLY A 193 -4.70 -14.52 -17.86
CA GLY A 193 -5.35 -14.95 -16.62
C GLY A 193 -4.41 -15.05 -15.42
N GLY A 194 -3.13 -15.37 -15.66
CA GLY A 194 -2.06 -15.37 -14.66
C GLY A 194 -1.74 -14.00 -14.08
N SER A 195 -2.21 -12.91 -14.69
CA SER A 195 -2.09 -11.55 -14.19
C SER A 195 -3.37 -11.06 -13.53
N TYR A 196 -4.53 -11.36 -14.09
CA TYR A 196 -5.82 -10.93 -13.54
C TYR A 196 -6.12 -11.58 -12.19
N LEU A 197 -5.91 -12.89 -12.06
CA LEU A 197 -6.20 -13.62 -10.83
C LEU A 197 -5.46 -13.02 -9.62
N PRO A 198 -4.12 -12.83 -9.66
CA PRO A 198 -3.42 -12.20 -8.53
C PRO A 198 -3.90 -10.78 -8.27
N ARG A 199 -4.23 -10.00 -9.31
CA ARG A 199 -4.65 -8.61 -9.11
C ARG A 199 -6.04 -8.47 -8.50
N GLN A 200 -6.86 -9.51 -8.50
CA GLN A 200 -8.08 -9.58 -7.70
C GLN A 200 -7.79 -9.73 -6.18
N GLY A 201 -6.56 -10.06 -5.79
CA GLY A 201 -6.14 -10.13 -4.41
C GLY A 201 -6.01 -8.76 -3.75
N SER A 202 -5.94 -8.77 -2.41
CA SER A 202 -5.83 -7.55 -1.60
C SER A 202 -4.49 -6.84 -1.81
N PHE A 203 -3.38 -7.61 -1.84
CA PHE A 203 -2.03 -7.08 -2.05
C PHE A 203 -1.25 -7.93 -3.04
N VAL A 204 -0.45 -7.27 -3.87
CA VAL A 204 0.44 -7.89 -4.86
C VAL A 204 1.89 -7.50 -4.57
N ILE A 205 2.76 -8.51 -4.42
CA ILE A 205 4.21 -8.35 -4.20
C ILE A 205 4.96 -8.86 -5.43
N GLN A 206 5.76 -8.01 -6.06
CA GLN A 206 6.50 -8.32 -7.29
C GLN A 206 8.01 -8.26 -7.09
N PRO A 207 8.74 -9.38 -7.23
CA PRO A 207 10.20 -9.41 -7.29
C PRO A 207 10.79 -8.74 -8.54
N ALA A 208 12.08 -8.34 -8.44
CA ALA A 208 12.78 -7.56 -9.47
C ALA A 208 12.88 -8.23 -10.85
N ASP A 209 13.03 -9.55 -10.88
CA ASP A 209 13.26 -10.34 -12.11
C ASP A 209 11.98 -11.00 -12.63
N THR A 210 10.83 -10.41 -12.39
CA THR A 210 9.52 -10.96 -12.76
C THR A 210 8.78 -10.08 -13.74
N PHE A 211 7.88 -10.70 -14.46
CA PHE A 211 6.94 -10.05 -15.38
C PHE A 211 5.52 -10.53 -15.09
N PHE A 212 4.57 -9.63 -15.07
CA PHE A 212 3.19 -9.97 -15.31
C PHE A 212 2.47 -8.88 -16.13
N GLY A 213 1.51 -9.29 -16.94
CA GLY A 213 0.84 -8.36 -17.86
C GLY A 213 -0.33 -8.99 -18.59
N LEU A 214 -1.09 -8.17 -19.28
CA LEU A 214 -2.24 -8.61 -20.10
C LEU A 214 -1.79 -9.63 -21.15
N THR A 215 -0.68 -9.33 -21.82
CA THR A 215 -0.07 -10.20 -22.84
C THR A 215 1.45 -10.10 -22.73
N GLY A 216 2.16 -11.11 -23.27
CA GLY A 216 3.61 -11.03 -23.38
C GLY A 216 4.07 -10.13 -24.52
N PRO A 217 5.37 -9.71 -24.52
CA PRO A 217 5.95 -8.84 -25.56
C PRO A 217 5.77 -9.33 -26.99
N GLY A 218 5.77 -10.65 -27.21
CA GLY A 218 5.55 -11.24 -28.54
C GLY A 218 4.17 -10.92 -29.14
N VAL A 219 3.13 -10.84 -28.32
CA VAL A 219 1.79 -10.44 -28.76
C VAL A 219 1.74 -8.94 -29.03
N VAL A 220 2.38 -8.12 -28.19
CA VAL A 220 2.49 -6.67 -28.42
C VAL A 220 3.16 -6.40 -29.76
N LYS A 221 4.28 -7.08 -30.04
CA LYS A 221 4.97 -6.99 -31.33
C LYS A 221 4.09 -7.40 -32.52
N SER A 222 3.34 -8.50 -32.39
CA SER A 222 2.50 -9.01 -33.48
C SER A 222 1.29 -8.12 -33.78
N VAL A 223 0.72 -7.45 -32.76
CA VAL A 223 -0.50 -6.65 -32.88
C VAL A 223 -0.20 -5.17 -33.16
N LEU A 224 0.77 -4.61 -32.46
CA LEU A 224 1.09 -3.17 -32.50
C LEU A 224 2.37 -2.86 -33.28
N GLY A 225 3.19 -3.87 -33.61
CA GLY A 225 4.51 -3.69 -34.20
C GLY A 225 5.56 -3.13 -33.23
N GLU A 226 5.23 -3.04 -31.94
CA GLU A 226 6.11 -2.47 -30.91
C GLU A 226 7.05 -3.52 -30.34
N GLU A 227 8.36 -3.24 -30.35
CA GLU A 227 9.36 -4.06 -29.69
C GLU A 227 9.59 -3.53 -28.26
N ILE A 228 9.22 -4.31 -27.27
CA ILE A 228 9.33 -3.95 -25.86
C ILE A 228 9.88 -5.12 -25.06
N SER A 229 10.69 -4.84 -24.04
CA SER A 229 11.18 -5.87 -23.12
C SER A 229 10.08 -6.29 -22.12
N PRO A 230 10.12 -7.50 -21.55
CA PRO A 230 9.22 -7.87 -20.46
C PRO A 230 9.30 -6.90 -19.26
N GLU A 231 10.52 -6.42 -18.95
CA GLU A 231 10.75 -5.50 -17.85
C GLU A 231 10.06 -4.14 -18.08
N ASP A 232 10.16 -3.59 -19.29
CA ASP A 232 9.54 -2.31 -19.63
C ASP A 232 8.04 -2.41 -19.85
N LEU A 233 7.52 -3.61 -20.18
CA LEU A 233 6.08 -3.83 -20.39
C LEU A 233 5.33 -4.07 -19.06
N GLY A 234 5.86 -4.90 -18.18
CA GLY A 234 5.17 -5.34 -16.97
C GLY A 234 6.13 -5.78 -15.85
N GLY A 235 7.31 -5.19 -15.81
CA GLY A 235 8.26 -5.37 -14.72
C GLY A 235 7.91 -4.55 -13.48
N PRO A 236 8.63 -4.75 -12.36
CA PRO A 236 8.32 -4.13 -11.09
C PRO A 236 8.36 -2.60 -11.11
N LYS A 237 9.27 -1.99 -11.89
CA LYS A 237 9.34 -0.53 -12.04
C LYS A 237 8.05 0.07 -12.63
N VAL A 238 7.47 -0.61 -13.62
CA VAL A 238 6.21 -0.18 -14.25
C VAL A 238 5.04 -0.38 -13.30
N HIS A 239 4.98 -1.55 -12.67
CA HIS A 239 3.85 -1.91 -11.81
C HIS A 239 3.89 -1.25 -10.43
N GLY A 240 5.07 -0.98 -9.88
CA GLY A 240 5.22 -0.18 -8.67
C GLY A 240 4.72 1.24 -8.88
N ALA A 241 5.13 1.90 -9.97
CA ALA A 241 4.72 3.26 -10.29
C ALA A 241 3.21 3.37 -10.61
N SER A 242 2.64 2.39 -11.31
CA SER A 242 1.20 2.36 -11.63
C SER A 242 0.32 1.88 -10.47
N GLY A 243 0.90 1.26 -9.44
CA GLY A 243 0.17 0.67 -8.30
C GLY A 243 -0.51 -0.67 -8.64
N VAL A 244 -0.14 -1.30 -9.75
CA VAL A 244 -0.54 -2.68 -10.05
C VAL A 244 0.16 -3.64 -9.09
N ALA A 245 1.43 -3.42 -8.77
CA ALA A 245 2.10 -4.03 -7.63
C ALA A 245 2.00 -3.09 -6.41
N ASP A 246 1.69 -3.66 -5.26
CA ASP A 246 1.64 -2.93 -3.99
C ASP A 246 3.02 -2.82 -3.32
N LEU A 247 3.90 -3.77 -3.64
CA LEU A 247 5.30 -3.81 -3.19
C LEU A 247 6.17 -4.37 -4.30
N THR A 248 7.32 -3.76 -4.50
CA THR A 248 8.40 -4.33 -5.29
C THR A 248 9.53 -4.76 -4.36
N VAL A 249 10.18 -5.87 -4.66
CA VAL A 249 11.21 -6.48 -3.80
C VAL A 249 12.35 -7.05 -4.63
N ALA A 250 13.48 -7.32 -3.99
CA ALA A 250 14.70 -7.73 -4.68
C ALA A 250 14.62 -9.13 -5.31
N ASP A 251 13.95 -10.08 -4.65
CA ASP A 251 13.92 -11.49 -5.07
C ASP A 251 12.71 -12.26 -4.50
N GLU A 252 12.58 -13.54 -4.88
CA GLU A 252 11.51 -14.42 -4.41
C GLU A 252 11.50 -14.60 -2.89
N LEU A 253 12.68 -14.69 -2.27
CA LEU A 253 12.80 -14.85 -0.82
C LEU A 253 12.32 -13.60 -0.08
N ALA A 254 12.66 -12.43 -0.58
CA ALA A 254 12.18 -11.16 -0.07
C ALA A 254 10.65 -11.07 -0.19
N ALA A 255 10.05 -11.52 -1.31
CA ALA A 255 8.61 -11.53 -1.49
C ALA A 255 7.90 -12.40 -0.45
N LEU A 256 8.38 -13.61 -0.22
CA LEU A 256 7.82 -14.51 0.80
C LEU A 256 7.94 -13.93 2.21
N ARG A 257 9.09 -13.35 2.55
CA ARG A 257 9.31 -12.68 3.85
C ARG A 257 8.38 -11.48 4.03
N GLN A 258 8.20 -10.66 3.01
CA GLN A 258 7.27 -9.53 3.06
C GLN A 258 5.81 -9.99 3.14
N ALA A 259 5.44 -11.09 2.50
CA ALA A 259 4.11 -11.67 2.65
C ALA A 259 3.83 -12.10 4.10
N VAL A 260 4.78 -12.77 4.76
CA VAL A 260 4.68 -13.16 6.18
C VAL A 260 4.65 -11.92 7.08
N ARG A 261 5.48 -10.90 6.79
CA ARG A 261 5.48 -9.64 7.55
C ARG A 261 4.16 -8.89 7.41
N LEU A 262 3.61 -8.79 6.21
CA LEU A 262 2.32 -8.16 5.96
C LEU A 262 1.19 -8.92 6.66
N LEU A 263 1.22 -10.26 6.64
CA LEU A 263 0.24 -11.09 7.34
C LEU A 263 0.18 -10.76 8.84
N ALA A 264 1.28 -10.35 9.47
CA ALA A 264 1.31 -9.97 10.88
C ALA A 264 0.54 -8.67 11.19
N TYR A 265 0.22 -7.84 10.20
CA TYR A 265 -0.57 -6.62 10.36
C TYR A 265 -2.06 -6.79 10.03
N ILE A 266 -2.44 -7.81 9.28
CA ILE A 266 -3.82 -7.97 8.81
C ILE A 266 -4.57 -9.06 9.59
N PRO A 267 -5.89 -8.90 9.85
CA PRO A 267 -6.70 -9.91 10.54
C PRO A 267 -6.93 -11.15 9.66
N ASP A 268 -7.47 -12.21 10.25
CA ASP A 268 -7.84 -13.42 9.49
C ASP A 268 -8.98 -13.18 8.51
N ASN A 269 -9.91 -12.32 8.90
CA ASN A 269 -11.12 -12.05 8.12
C ASN A 269 -11.78 -10.73 8.54
N ASN A 270 -12.81 -10.33 7.82
CA ASN A 270 -13.54 -9.09 8.03
C ASN A 270 -14.38 -9.02 9.32
N GLY A 271 -14.45 -10.06 10.12
CA GLY A 271 -15.12 -10.08 11.44
C GLY A 271 -14.14 -10.21 12.61
N ALA A 272 -12.84 -10.31 12.31
CA ALA A 272 -11.80 -10.42 13.32
C ALA A 272 -11.16 -9.07 13.60
N SER A 273 -10.59 -8.94 14.82
CA SER A 273 -9.70 -7.82 15.14
C SER A 273 -8.37 -7.97 14.43
N ALA A 274 -7.73 -6.85 14.12
CA ALA A 274 -6.32 -6.87 13.72
C ALA A 274 -5.44 -7.49 14.83
N PRO A 275 -4.34 -8.18 14.49
CA PRO A 275 -3.50 -8.86 15.47
C PRO A 275 -2.91 -7.88 16.48
N PHE A 276 -3.22 -8.08 17.76
CA PHE A 276 -2.60 -7.33 18.86
C PHE A 276 -1.28 -7.99 19.27
N GLN A 277 -0.24 -7.19 19.47
CA GLN A 277 1.06 -7.65 19.94
C GLN A 277 1.51 -6.79 21.11
N PRO A 278 1.62 -7.34 22.32
CA PRO A 278 2.13 -6.58 23.46
C PRO A 278 3.49 -5.96 23.13
N THR A 279 3.67 -4.71 23.56
CA THR A 279 4.91 -3.95 23.32
C THR A 279 5.56 -3.57 24.63
N SER A 280 6.90 -3.59 24.67
CA SER A 280 7.71 -2.99 25.75
C SER A 280 8.21 -1.59 25.39
N ASP A 281 7.92 -1.08 24.19
CA ASP A 281 8.21 0.32 23.82
C ASP A 281 7.25 1.25 24.60
N PRO A 282 7.74 2.12 25.50
CA PRO A 282 6.89 2.93 26.36
C PRO A 282 5.92 3.80 25.55
N ILE A 283 4.66 3.81 25.98
CA ILE A 283 3.63 4.66 25.34
C ILE A 283 3.99 6.14 25.45
N ASP A 284 4.56 6.53 26.60
CA ASP A 284 4.97 7.90 26.92
C ASP A 284 6.37 8.27 26.41
N ARG A 285 6.99 7.40 25.60
CA ARG A 285 8.28 7.69 24.94
C ARG A 285 8.16 9.00 24.15
N LYS A 286 9.03 9.95 24.50
CA LYS A 286 9.04 11.28 23.88
C LYS A 286 9.52 11.22 22.43
N THR A 287 8.88 11.95 21.55
CA THR A 287 9.17 12.04 20.12
C THR A 287 10.04 13.27 19.81
N TRP A 288 11.22 13.35 20.43
CA TRP A 288 12.16 14.48 20.28
C TRP A 288 12.63 14.69 18.85
N GLU A 289 12.71 13.62 18.06
CA GLU A 289 13.12 13.72 16.65
C GLU A 289 12.10 14.46 15.80
N ILE A 290 10.80 14.31 16.09
CA ILE A 290 9.75 15.11 15.44
C ILE A 290 9.91 16.58 15.77
N ASN A 291 10.16 16.90 17.06
CA ASN A 291 10.40 18.28 17.47
C ASN A 291 11.64 18.88 16.79
N THR A 292 12.71 18.09 16.68
CA THR A 292 13.95 18.51 15.99
C THR A 292 13.73 18.70 14.50
N LEU A 293 12.98 17.80 13.85
CA LEU A 293 12.59 17.91 12.45
C LEU A 293 11.84 19.22 12.19
N PHE A 294 10.83 19.51 12.99
CA PHE A 294 10.01 20.71 12.82
C PHE A 294 10.78 21.99 13.15
N LYS A 295 11.60 21.97 14.21
CA LYS A 295 12.48 23.10 14.53
C LYS A 295 13.43 23.41 13.37
N ARG A 296 14.04 22.37 12.78
CA ARG A 296 14.93 22.54 11.62
C ARG A 296 14.19 23.03 10.38
N ALA A 297 13.03 22.46 10.09
CA ALA A 297 12.23 22.84 8.92
C ALA A 297 11.68 24.27 9.06
N PHE A 298 11.01 24.59 10.15
CA PHE A 298 10.23 25.82 10.28
C PHE A 298 11.06 27.05 10.70
N ASN A 299 12.28 26.85 11.22
CA ASN A 299 13.24 27.94 11.44
C ASN A 299 14.16 28.16 10.22
N SER A 300 13.93 27.49 9.10
CA SER A 300 14.65 27.74 7.85
C SER A 300 14.21 29.06 7.19
N PRO A 301 14.95 29.56 6.19
CA PRO A 301 14.56 30.77 5.47
C PRO A 301 13.18 30.71 4.82
N THR A 302 12.69 29.53 4.46
CA THR A 302 11.35 29.29 3.88
C THR A 302 10.28 29.09 4.95
N GLY A 303 10.66 29.00 6.22
CA GLY A 303 9.75 28.91 7.36
C GLY A 303 8.74 27.78 7.23
N PHE A 304 7.48 28.09 7.50
CA PHE A 304 6.37 27.12 7.37
C PHE A 304 6.10 26.61 5.94
N ASN A 305 6.82 27.08 4.94
CA ASN A 305 6.75 26.54 3.58
C ASN A 305 7.83 25.46 3.31
N THR A 306 8.70 25.19 4.27
CA THR A 306 9.72 24.14 4.15
C THR A 306 9.06 22.75 4.18
N PRO A 307 9.26 21.92 3.15
CA PRO A 307 8.74 20.57 3.14
C PRO A 307 9.48 19.66 4.13
N PHE A 308 8.83 18.60 4.57
CA PHE A 308 9.45 17.53 5.37
C PHE A 308 8.83 16.17 5.00
N ASP A 309 9.59 15.10 5.25
CA ASP A 309 9.14 13.73 5.02
C ASP A 309 8.29 13.24 6.21
N VAL A 310 7.02 12.99 5.96
CA VAL A 310 6.06 12.51 6.97
C VAL A 310 6.37 11.09 7.46
N SER A 311 7.12 10.31 6.70
CA SER A 311 7.54 8.95 7.09
C SER A 311 8.33 8.96 8.40
N ILE A 312 9.09 10.04 8.67
CA ILE A 312 9.79 10.23 9.94
C ILE A 312 8.79 10.35 11.11
N VAL A 313 7.68 11.05 10.90
CA VAL A 313 6.63 11.19 11.93
C VAL A 313 5.97 9.83 12.20
N ILE A 314 5.61 9.09 11.15
CA ILE A 314 5.05 7.73 11.27
C ILE A 314 6.02 6.83 12.02
N GLN A 315 7.29 6.81 11.63
CA GLN A 315 8.32 6.01 12.28
C GLN A 315 8.43 6.33 13.78
N GLN A 316 8.45 7.59 14.13
CA GLN A 316 8.62 8.02 15.52
C GLN A 316 7.43 7.69 16.43
N VAL A 317 6.22 7.62 15.90
CA VAL A 317 5.04 7.24 16.69
C VAL A 317 4.83 5.74 16.77
N CYS A 318 5.30 4.96 15.80
CA CYS A 318 5.17 3.50 15.78
C CYS A 318 6.00 2.82 16.87
N ASP A 319 5.51 1.68 17.34
CA ASP A 319 6.26 0.81 18.25
C ASP A 319 7.58 0.39 17.61
N TYR A 320 8.69 0.60 18.31
CA TYR A 320 10.06 0.35 17.82
C TYR A 320 10.42 1.04 16.50
N GLY A 321 9.64 2.01 16.05
CA GLY A 321 9.82 2.65 14.76
C GLY A 321 9.50 1.74 13.56
N ASP A 322 8.82 0.62 13.77
CA ASP A 322 8.49 -0.33 12.72
C ASP A 322 7.13 -0.03 12.07
N TYR A 323 7.14 0.15 10.75
CA TYR A 323 5.94 0.31 9.94
C TYR A 323 6.11 -0.36 8.58
N PHE A 324 5.01 -0.61 7.90
CA PHE A 324 4.96 -1.32 6.62
C PHE A 324 4.22 -0.47 5.60
N GLU A 325 4.97 0.20 4.72
CA GLU A 325 4.40 1.06 3.70
C GLU A 325 3.79 0.24 2.55
N ILE A 326 2.63 0.67 2.06
CA ILE A 326 1.91 0.11 0.92
C ILE A 326 2.01 1.08 -0.25
N GLN A 327 2.39 0.59 -1.42
CA GLN A 327 2.60 1.37 -2.65
C GLN A 327 3.60 2.53 -2.48
N PRO A 328 4.82 2.27 -1.96
CA PRO A 328 5.81 3.33 -1.73
C PRO A 328 6.29 4.02 -3.01
N GLU A 329 6.12 3.38 -4.17
CA GLU A 329 6.56 3.90 -5.47
C GLU A 329 5.47 4.69 -6.21
N ARG A 330 4.20 4.48 -5.84
CA ARG A 330 3.06 5.18 -6.43
C ARG A 330 2.66 6.39 -5.61
N ALA A 331 2.36 7.52 -6.28
CA ALA A 331 1.77 8.71 -5.64
C ALA A 331 2.46 9.03 -4.30
N ARG A 332 3.75 9.33 -4.35
CA ARG A 332 4.63 9.48 -3.18
C ARG A 332 4.29 10.70 -2.32
N GLU A 333 3.46 11.59 -2.81
CA GLU A 333 2.85 12.71 -2.05
C GLU A 333 1.81 12.22 -1.02
N ALA A 334 1.41 10.94 -1.08
CA ALA A 334 0.61 10.28 -0.07
C ALA A 334 1.32 9.02 0.44
N VAL A 335 1.45 8.88 1.74
CA VAL A 335 1.96 7.67 2.42
C VAL A 335 0.78 6.88 2.98
N THR A 336 0.71 5.59 2.63
CA THR A 336 -0.24 4.64 3.23
C THR A 336 0.58 3.50 3.85
N ALA A 337 0.37 3.22 5.13
CA ALA A 337 1.18 2.24 5.84
C ALA A 337 0.43 1.55 6.97
N PHE A 338 0.85 0.34 7.31
CA PHE A 338 0.50 -0.30 8.57
C PHE A 338 1.62 -0.10 9.58
N GLY A 339 1.27 0.14 10.83
CA GLY A 339 2.22 0.17 11.95
C GLY A 339 1.57 -0.35 13.22
N ARG A 340 2.32 -0.38 14.31
CA ARG A 340 1.78 -0.68 15.63
C ARG A 340 1.92 0.52 16.53
N LEU A 341 0.90 0.74 17.33
CA LEU A 341 0.86 1.83 18.30
C LEU A 341 0.29 1.29 19.62
N GLY A 342 1.15 1.15 20.63
CA GLY A 342 0.78 0.52 21.89
C GLY A 342 0.30 -0.94 21.72
N GLY A 343 0.89 -1.67 20.77
CA GLY A 343 0.54 -3.05 20.42
C GLY A 343 -0.62 -3.21 19.43
N HIS A 344 -1.45 -2.20 19.23
CA HIS A 344 -2.54 -2.23 18.23
C HIS A 344 -2.01 -1.97 16.83
N VAL A 345 -2.47 -2.75 15.86
CA VAL A 345 -2.26 -2.42 14.45
C VAL A 345 -3.09 -1.19 14.07
N VAL A 346 -2.45 -0.26 13.39
CA VAL A 346 -3.07 0.98 12.90
C VAL A 346 -2.70 1.19 11.44
N GLY A 347 -3.66 1.59 10.62
CA GLY A 347 -3.40 2.13 9.29
C GLY A 347 -3.04 3.61 9.39
N PHE A 348 -1.96 4.02 8.71
CA PHE A 348 -1.58 5.42 8.57
C PHE A 348 -1.90 5.90 7.16
N VAL A 349 -2.52 7.06 7.05
CA VAL A 349 -2.76 7.78 5.80
C VAL A 349 -2.23 9.19 5.98
N ALA A 350 -1.19 9.55 5.25
CA ALA A 350 -0.49 10.80 5.48
C ALA A 350 -0.17 11.55 4.17
N ASN A 351 -0.26 12.88 4.18
CA ASN A 351 0.29 13.71 3.11
C ASN A 351 1.79 13.87 3.32
N ASN A 352 2.58 13.65 2.28
CA ASN A 352 4.03 13.84 2.31
C ASN A 352 4.41 15.15 1.61
N SER A 353 4.60 16.20 2.37
CA SER A 353 4.96 17.52 1.81
C SER A 353 6.33 17.56 1.14
N ALA A 354 7.21 16.58 1.39
CA ALA A 354 8.47 16.46 0.67
C ALA A 354 8.29 16.16 -0.83
N VAL A 355 7.12 15.66 -1.22
CA VAL A 355 6.77 15.36 -2.61
C VAL A 355 5.54 16.19 -2.99
N GLY A 356 5.64 17.02 -4.03
CA GLY A 356 4.51 17.80 -4.53
C GLY A 356 3.77 18.64 -3.48
N SER A 357 4.45 19.04 -2.37
CA SER A 357 3.83 19.74 -1.24
C SER A 357 2.66 18.98 -0.59
N GLY A 358 2.61 17.65 -0.72
CA GLY A 358 1.53 16.82 -0.20
C GLY A 358 0.18 17.08 -0.86
N GLN A 359 0.16 17.65 -2.08
CA GLN A 359 -1.08 17.90 -2.82
C GLN A 359 -1.75 16.59 -3.22
N ILE A 360 -3.07 16.61 -3.25
CA ILE A 360 -3.87 15.45 -3.62
C ILE A 360 -4.17 15.50 -5.12
N ASP A 361 -3.61 14.56 -5.87
CA ASP A 361 -3.90 14.32 -7.29
C ASP A 361 -4.77 13.09 -7.50
N CYS A 362 -5.02 12.71 -8.75
CA CYS A 362 -5.85 11.53 -9.06
C CYS A 362 -5.28 10.23 -8.49
N ASP A 363 -3.96 10.04 -8.55
CA ASP A 363 -3.32 8.80 -8.12
C ASP A 363 -3.27 8.68 -6.60
N SER A 364 -2.93 9.76 -5.90
CA SER A 364 -2.92 9.81 -4.44
C SER A 364 -4.32 9.67 -3.84
N ALA A 365 -5.34 10.30 -4.45
CA ALA A 365 -6.73 10.12 -4.05
C ALA A 365 -7.18 8.66 -4.15
N MET A 366 -6.85 7.98 -5.26
CA MET A 366 -7.20 6.57 -5.47
C MET A 366 -6.38 5.62 -4.57
N LYS A 367 -5.10 5.92 -4.32
CA LYS A 367 -4.25 5.18 -3.37
C LYS A 367 -4.84 5.25 -1.96
N ILE A 368 -5.20 6.44 -1.50
CA ILE A 368 -5.84 6.67 -0.19
C ILE A 368 -7.17 5.93 -0.12
N ALA A 369 -8.05 6.11 -1.12
CA ALA A 369 -9.37 5.46 -1.14
C ALA A 369 -9.27 3.93 -0.99
N ARG A 370 -8.37 3.30 -1.75
CA ARG A 370 -8.15 1.86 -1.71
C ARG A 370 -7.68 1.38 -0.33
N PHE A 371 -6.69 2.06 0.24
CA PHE A 371 -6.14 1.70 1.55
C PHE A 371 -7.15 1.90 2.69
N VAL A 372 -7.89 3.00 2.67
CA VAL A 372 -8.96 3.30 3.65
C VAL A 372 -10.06 2.25 3.59
N ARG A 373 -10.52 1.86 2.38
CA ARG A 373 -11.51 0.78 2.22
C ARG A 373 -11.02 -0.54 2.78
N PHE A 374 -9.76 -0.90 2.52
CA PHE A 374 -9.16 -2.11 3.08
C PHE A 374 -9.19 -2.07 4.62
N CYS A 375 -8.70 -0.98 5.23
CA CYS A 375 -8.71 -0.82 6.69
C CYS A 375 -10.14 -0.92 7.26
N ASN A 376 -11.12 -0.27 6.61
CA ASN A 376 -12.52 -0.31 7.04
C ASN A 376 -13.12 -1.71 6.97
N ILE A 377 -12.89 -2.45 5.86
CA ILE A 377 -13.39 -3.82 5.68
C ILE A 377 -12.81 -4.76 6.73
N TYR A 378 -11.52 -4.62 7.02
CA TYR A 378 -10.80 -5.54 7.91
C TYR A 378 -10.61 -5.01 9.34
N ASN A 379 -11.46 -4.08 9.79
CA ASN A 379 -11.52 -3.59 11.17
C ASN A 379 -10.18 -3.02 11.70
N ILE A 380 -9.40 -2.40 10.83
CA ILE A 380 -8.14 -1.76 11.19
C ILE A 380 -8.41 -0.28 11.48
N PRO A 381 -8.10 0.24 12.68
CA PRO A 381 -8.24 1.65 12.99
C PRO A 381 -7.27 2.49 12.18
N ILE A 382 -7.61 3.77 11.92
CA ILE A 382 -6.85 4.62 11.01
C ILE A 382 -6.42 5.91 11.70
N ILE A 383 -5.16 6.30 11.52
CA ILE A 383 -4.66 7.63 11.84
C ILE A 383 -4.36 8.36 10.53
N PHE A 384 -5.07 9.46 10.32
CA PHE A 384 -4.83 10.38 9.23
C PHE A 384 -3.87 11.47 9.70
N MET A 385 -2.84 11.79 8.91
CA MET A 385 -1.87 12.85 9.18
C MET A 385 -1.92 13.86 8.03
N GLU A 386 -2.47 15.04 8.31
CA GLU A 386 -2.70 16.06 7.29
C GLU A 386 -1.59 17.10 7.26
N ASP A 387 -0.96 17.24 6.11
CA ASP A 387 -0.06 18.33 5.74
C ASP A 387 -0.13 18.56 4.22
N THR A 388 -1.19 19.20 3.78
CA THR A 388 -1.45 19.43 2.35
C THR A 388 -1.82 20.86 2.06
N THR A 389 -1.42 21.35 0.89
CA THR A 389 -1.85 22.66 0.38
C THR A 389 -3.16 22.61 -0.41
N GLY A 390 -3.73 21.40 -0.60
CA GLY A 390 -5.01 21.21 -1.30
C GLY A 390 -4.96 20.14 -2.36
N PHE A 391 -6.03 20.03 -3.12
CA PHE A 391 -6.03 19.23 -4.35
C PHE A 391 -5.17 19.90 -5.41
N LEU A 392 -4.46 19.10 -6.20
CA LEU A 392 -3.66 19.60 -7.33
C LEU A 392 -4.58 20.12 -8.44
N PRO A 393 -4.59 21.46 -8.70
CA PRO A 393 -5.44 22.02 -9.74
C PRO A 393 -4.78 21.89 -11.11
N GLY A 394 -5.57 22.01 -12.15
CA GLY A 394 -5.08 22.18 -13.51
C GLY A 394 -5.71 21.25 -14.53
N ARG A 395 -5.52 21.63 -15.81
CA ARG A 395 -6.13 20.97 -16.95
C ARG A 395 -5.85 19.44 -17.00
N GLU A 396 -4.63 19.05 -16.64
CA GLU A 396 -4.24 17.64 -16.65
C GLU A 396 -5.05 16.83 -15.62
N GLN A 397 -5.16 17.34 -14.39
CA GLN A 397 -5.90 16.68 -13.33
C GLN A 397 -7.40 16.63 -13.62
N GLU A 398 -7.96 17.70 -14.17
CA GLU A 398 -9.36 17.71 -14.62
C GLU A 398 -9.60 16.69 -15.75
N ALA A 399 -8.70 16.62 -16.73
CA ALA A 399 -8.78 15.64 -17.82
C ALA A 399 -8.64 14.18 -17.34
N ARG A 400 -7.91 13.96 -16.24
CA ARG A 400 -7.75 12.65 -15.57
C ARG A 400 -8.90 12.33 -14.62
N GLY A 401 -9.81 13.25 -14.37
CA GLY A 401 -10.99 13.06 -13.54
C GLY A 401 -10.73 13.25 -12.04
N ILE A 402 -10.00 14.30 -11.64
CA ILE A 402 -9.71 14.62 -10.23
C ILE A 402 -10.97 14.69 -9.36
N VAL A 403 -12.09 15.19 -9.91
CA VAL A 403 -13.37 15.26 -9.19
C VAL A 403 -13.88 13.86 -8.84
N GLN A 404 -13.77 12.91 -9.77
CA GLN A 404 -14.19 11.52 -9.54
C GLN A 404 -13.23 10.80 -8.56
N ALA A 405 -11.93 11.02 -8.70
CA ALA A 405 -10.93 10.45 -7.79
C ALA A 405 -11.08 11.01 -6.38
N GLY A 406 -11.24 12.33 -6.22
CA GLY A 406 -11.49 12.99 -4.95
C GLY A 406 -12.80 12.54 -4.29
N ARG A 407 -13.88 12.37 -5.07
CA ARG A 407 -15.13 11.78 -4.58
C ARG A 407 -14.90 10.35 -4.06
N SER A 408 -14.17 9.52 -4.80
CA SER A 408 -13.88 8.13 -4.37
C SER A 408 -13.12 8.09 -3.04
N MET A 409 -12.19 9.04 -2.83
CA MET A 409 -11.48 9.19 -1.56
C MET A 409 -12.42 9.64 -0.43
N LEU A 410 -13.23 10.65 -0.68
CA LEU A 410 -14.20 11.16 0.29
C LEU A 410 -15.21 10.08 0.71
N ASP A 411 -15.81 9.37 -0.26
CA ASP A 411 -16.75 8.28 0.00
C ASP A 411 -16.09 7.19 0.87
N ALA A 412 -14.85 6.80 0.54
CA ALA A 412 -14.09 5.82 1.32
C ALA A 412 -13.88 6.27 2.78
N ILE A 413 -13.59 7.56 2.99
CA ILE A 413 -13.36 8.13 4.32
C ILE A 413 -14.68 8.23 5.11
N VAL A 414 -15.76 8.68 4.50
CA VAL A 414 -17.08 8.80 5.14
C VAL A 414 -17.62 7.43 5.57
N ASP A 415 -17.39 6.40 4.76
CA ASP A 415 -17.85 5.03 5.04
C ASP A 415 -17.08 4.32 6.15
N VAL A 416 -15.99 4.89 6.67
CA VAL A 416 -15.19 4.25 7.73
C VAL A 416 -15.97 4.08 9.02
N ARG A 417 -16.01 2.85 9.52
CA ARG A 417 -16.65 2.45 10.79
C ARG A 417 -15.66 2.12 11.90
N THR A 418 -14.38 1.96 11.53
CA THR A 418 -13.32 1.71 12.50
C THR A 418 -12.93 2.99 13.22
N PRO A 419 -12.36 2.89 14.44
CA PRO A 419 -11.81 4.06 15.12
C PRO A 419 -10.85 4.84 14.25
N ARG A 420 -10.97 6.17 14.25
CA ARG A 420 -10.17 7.03 13.40
C ARG A 420 -9.83 8.37 14.04
N ILE A 421 -8.57 8.74 13.93
CA ILE A 421 -8.03 10.01 14.44
C ILE A 421 -7.49 10.82 13.27
N LEU A 422 -7.80 12.11 13.21
CA LEU A 422 -7.08 13.07 12.37
C LEU A 422 -6.01 13.76 13.22
N LEU A 423 -4.80 13.83 12.71
CA LEU A 423 -3.71 14.64 13.23
C LEU A 423 -3.32 15.68 12.18
N ILE A 424 -3.55 16.96 12.49
CA ILE A 424 -3.13 18.07 11.63
C ILE A 424 -1.70 18.47 12.02
N LEU A 425 -0.75 18.20 11.12
CA LEU A 425 0.67 18.48 11.35
C LEU A 425 1.01 19.94 11.07
N ARG A 426 0.48 20.49 9.95
CA ARG A 426 0.74 21.87 9.53
C ARG A 426 -0.37 22.40 8.64
N ASN A 427 -0.30 22.21 7.32
CA ASN A 427 -1.25 22.79 6.38
C ASN A 427 -2.49 21.92 6.21
N ALA A 428 -3.66 22.54 6.34
CA ALA A 428 -4.96 21.92 6.14
C ALA A 428 -5.89 22.95 5.46
N PHE A 429 -5.90 22.99 4.12
CA PHE A 429 -6.57 24.03 3.38
C PHE A 429 -7.73 23.53 2.52
N GLY A 430 -8.81 24.29 2.53
CA GLY A 430 -9.91 24.21 1.59
C GLY A 430 -10.59 22.84 1.51
N GLY A 431 -10.85 22.40 0.27
CA GLY A 431 -11.51 21.14 0.01
C GLY A 431 -10.73 19.90 0.47
N ALA A 432 -9.41 19.99 0.57
CA ALA A 432 -8.60 18.90 1.09
C ALA A 432 -8.92 18.66 2.58
N TYR A 433 -8.87 19.68 3.42
CA TYR A 433 -9.31 19.57 4.81
C TYR A 433 -10.74 19.07 4.92
N ALA A 434 -11.66 19.60 4.10
CA ALA A 434 -13.07 19.21 4.13
C ALA A 434 -13.31 17.71 3.82
N SER A 435 -12.41 17.07 3.07
CA SER A 435 -12.53 15.68 2.63
C SER A 435 -11.56 14.71 3.32
N TYR A 436 -10.65 15.19 4.19
CA TYR A 436 -9.55 14.40 4.75
C TYR A 436 -9.77 13.98 6.21
N ASN A 437 -10.93 13.36 6.50
CA ASN A 437 -11.27 12.82 7.82
C ASN A 437 -11.34 13.87 8.94
N ASN A 438 -11.97 15.01 8.70
CA ASN A 438 -12.29 15.96 9.76
C ASN A 438 -13.48 15.48 10.62
N TYR A 439 -13.84 16.22 11.66
CA TYR A 439 -14.96 15.87 12.53
C TYR A 439 -16.29 15.67 11.77
N PRO A 440 -16.72 16.57 10.86
CA PRO A 440 -17.94 16.38 10.07
C PRO A 440 -17.94 15.15 9.14
N THR A 441 -16.78 14.69 8.68
CA THR A 441 -16.67 13.47 7.87
C THR A 441 -16.49 12.20 8.72
N GLY A 442 -16.51 12.36 10.05
CA GLY A 442 -16.65 11.28 11.01
C GLY A 442 -15.38 10.91 11.80
N ALA A 443 -14.36 11.77 11.87
CA ALA A 443 -13.25 11.55 12.80
C ALA A 443 -13.77 11.46 14.24
N ASP A 444 -13.31 10.47 14.99
CA ASP A 444 -13.61 10.37 16.43
C ASP A 444 -12.92 11.49 17.21
N LEU A 445 -11.69 11.81 16.83
CA LEU A 445 -10.88 12.87 17.42
C LEU A 445 -10.06 13.59 16.33
N VAL A 446 -9.93 14.90 16.50
CA VAL A 446 -9.07 15.75 15.68
C VAL A 446 -8.01 16.37 16.58
N LEU A 447 -6.78 15.92 16.44
CA LEU A 447 -5.61 16.46 17.14
C LEU A 447 -4.87 17.43 16.22
N ALA A 448 -4.33 18.49 16.77
CA ALA A 448 -3.57 19.45 16.00
C ALA A 448 -2.26 19.82 16.71
N LEU A 449 -1.22 20.07 15.95
CA LEU A 449 0.03 20.62 16.48
C LEU A 449 -0.04 22.14 16.59
N PRO A 450 0.78 22.79 17.43
CA PRO A 450 0.87 24.26 17.47
C PRO A 450 1.25 24.87 16.11
N THR A 451 1.84 24.09 15.22
CA THR A 451 2.24 24.47 13.85
C THR A 451 1.09 24.44 12.84
N THR A 452 -0.11 24.07 13.27
CA THR A 452 -1.30 23.95 12.40
C THR A 452 -1.68 25.29 11.77
N ARG A 453 -1.90 25.24 10.46
CA ARG A 453 -2.40 26.32 9.61
C ARG A 453 -3.68 25.82 8.94
N LEU A 454 -4.82 26.11 9.57
CA LEU A 454 -6.14 25.70 9.10
C LEU A 454 -6.86 26.91 8.48
N ALA A 455 -7.30 26.82 7.23
CA ALA A 455 -8.01 27.91 6.56
C ALA A 455 -8.79 27.42 5.32
N VAL A 456 -9.78 28.20 4.90
CA VAL A 456 -10.50 27.95 3.63
C VAL A 456 -9.56 28.04 2.43
N MET A 457 -8.59 28.95 2.49
CA MET A 457 -7.54 29.12 1.46
C MET A 457 -6.18 29.34 2.12
N GLY A 458 -5.13 28.81 1.51
CA GLY A 458 -3.76 29.14 1.91
C GLY A 458 -3.42 30.62 1.74
N PRO A 459 -2.12 31.01 1.71
CA PRO A 459 -1.69 32.43 1.66
C PRO A 459 -2.30 33.24 0.52
N ALA A 460 -2.71 32.63 -0.58
CA ALA A 460 -3.42 33.29 -1.68
C ALA A 460 -4.81 33.84 -1.28
N GLY A 461 -5.39 33.36 -0.18
CA GLY A 461 -6.69 33.83 0.33
C GLY A 461 -6.72 35.31 0.68
N LYS A 462 -5.56 35.93 0.95
CA LYS A 462 -5.44 37.36 1.18
C LYS A 462 -6.00 38.23 0.04
N GLU A 463 -5.88 37.77 -1.20
CA GLU A 463 -6.40 38.46 -2.39
C GLU A 463 -7.93 38.66 -2.33
N PHE A 464 -8.63 37.73 -1.69
CA PHE A 464 -10.08 37.81 -1.51
C PHE A 464 -10.46 38.58 -0.26
N VAL A 465 -9.81 38.31 0.87
CA VAL A 465 -10.14 38.95 2.17
C VAL A 465 -9.74 40.43 2.20
N TYR A 466 -8.58 40.77 1.65
CA TYR A 466 -8.05 42.13 1.66
C TYR A 466 -8.10 42.84 0.30
N LYS A 467 -9.04 42.44 -0.57
CA LYS A 467 -9.17 42.95 -1.95
C LYS A 467 -9.10 44.45 -2.05
N GLU A 468 -9.86 45.18 -1.22
CA GLU A 468 -9.89 46.64 -1.25
C GLU A 468 -8.57 47.27 -0.73
N ALA A 469 -7.95 46.66 0.29
CA ALA A 469 -6.65 47.13 0.77
C ALA A 469 -5.54 46.92 -0.28
N LEU A 470 -5.51 45.78 -0.93
CA LEU A 470 -4.57 45.49 -2.01
C LEU A 470 -4.77 46.39 -3.22
N LYS A 471 -6.01 46.70 -3.57
CA LYS A 471 -6.33 47.67 -4.62
C LYS A 471 -5.79 49.06 -4.29
N LYS A 472 -5.94 49.53 -3.05
CA LYS A 472 -5.38 50.81 -2.59
C LYS A 472 -3.85 50.81 -2.64
N ILE A 473 -3.18 49.75 -2.15
CA ILE A 473 -1.73 49.60 -2.19
C ILE A 473 -1.23 49.68 -3.65
N ARG A 474 -1.84 48.89 -4.54
CA ARG A 474 -1.45 48.87 -5.96
C ARG A 474 -1.72 50.21 -6.69
N SER A 475 -2.80 50.93 -6.35
CA SER A 475 -3.05 52.26 -6.89
C SER A 475 -2.03 53.30 -6.37
N SER A 476 -1.66 53.23 -5.08
CA SER A 476 -0.66 54.10 -4.50
C SER A 476 0.72 53.94 -5.14
N MET A 477 1.05 52.80 -5.70
CA MET A 477 2.29 52.55 -6.44
C MET A 477 2.45 53.52 -7.61
N VAL A 478 1.39 53.76 -8.38
CA VAL A 478 1.40 54.66 -9.55
C VAL A 478 1.69 56.10 -9.10
N ASP A 479 1.04 56.53 -8.01
CA ASP A 479 1.25 57.88 -7.46
C ASP A 479 2.65 58.04 -6.89
N MET A 480 3.20 57.03 -6.22
CA MET A 480 4.58 57.03 -5.72
C MET A 480 5.60 57.14 -6.85
N ILE A 481 5.41 56.37 -7.95
CA ILE A 481 6.29 56.44 -9.11
C ILE A 481 6.27 57.85 -9.71
N LYS A 482 5.07 58.41 -9.93
CA LYS A 482 4.93 59.78 -10.47
C LYS A 482 5.63 60.83 -9.58
N LYS A 483 5.34 60.85 -8.27
CA LYS A 483 5.92 61.76 -7.31
C LYS A 483 7.43 61.58 -7.17
N GLY A 484 7.88 60.34 -7.03
CA GLY A 484 9.29 59.99 -6.88
C GLY A 484 10.13 60.40 -8.10
N THR A 485 9.60 60.17 -9.31
CA THR A 485 10.24 60.62 -10.56
C THR A 485 10.31 62.12 -10.61
N ALA A 486 9.22 62.85 -10.36
CA ALA A 486 9.20 64.33 -10.40
C ALA A 486 10.18 64.93 -9.41
N THR A 487 10.22 64.43 -8.17
CA THR A 487 11.13 64.91 -7.12
C THR A 487 12.61 64.75 -7.50
N ARG A 488 12.98 63.56 -8.04
CA ARG A 488 14.37 63.29 -8.44
C ARG A 488 14.81 64.01 -9.68
N THR A 489 13.92 64.22 -10.64
CA THR A 489 14.19 65.04 -11.82
C THR A 489 14.37 66.50 -11.45
N SER A 490 13.56 67.05 -10.52
CA SER A 490 13.72 68.39 -9.98
C SER A 490 15.02 68.55 -9.22
N ALA A 491 15.59 67.47 -8.67
CA ALA A 491 16.90 67.52 -8.00
C ALA A 491 18.08 67.28 -8.96
N GLY A 492 17.86 67.32 -10.28
CA GLY A 492 18.90 67.24 -11.31
C GLY A 492 19.30 65.85 -11.77
N MET A 493 18.52 64.83 -11.41
CA MET A 493 18.73 63.41 -11.88
C MET A 493 18.20 63.26 -13.31
N ASP A 494 18.89 62.48 -14.11
CA ASP A 494 18.38 62.06 -15.42
C ASP A 494 16.99 61.42 -15.32
N GLY A 495 16.08 61.80 -16.23
CA GLY A 495 14.68 61.42 -16.14
C GLY A 495 14.42 59.91 -16.22
N GLU A 496 15.22 59.20 -17.00
CA GLU A 496 15.09 57.73 -17.11
C GLU A 496 15.60 57.03 -15.85
N GLN A 497 16.71 57.50 -15.28
CA GLN A 497 17.26 56.99 -14.02
C GLN A 497 16.34 57.31 -12.84
N ALA A 498 15.81 58.54 -12.78
CA ALA A 498 14.84 58.98 -11.78
C ALA A 498 13.58 58.10 -11.75
N LYS A 499 13.10 57.70 -12.92
CA LYS A 499 11.95 56.81 -13.07
C LYS A 499 12.27 55.38 -12.59
N LYS A 500 13.41 54.81 -12.98
CA LYS A 500 13.86 53.49 -12.53
C LYS A 500 14.00 53.39 -11.02
N ASP A 501 14.60 54.43 -10.41
CA ASP A 501 14.77 54.45 -8.95
C ASP A 501 13.44 54.61 -8.22
N ALA A 502 12.50 55.41 -8.76
CA ALA A 502 11.16 55.56 -8.22
C ALA A 502 10.32 54.25 -8.36
N GLU A 503 10.45 53.58 -9.49
CA GLU A 503 9.80 52.27 -9.72
C GLU A 503 10.32 51.20 -8.75
N LYS A 504 11.62 51.15 -8.51
CA LYS A 504 12.23 50.22 -7.55
C LYS A 504 11.72 50.51 -6.14
N GLU A 505 11.75 51.74 -5.68
CA GLU A 505 11.28 52.12 -4.35
C GLU A 505 9.79 51.82 -4.16
N ALA A 506 8.94 52.15 -5.15
CA ALA A 506 7.53 51.85 -5.11
C ALA A 506 7.24 50.33 -5.11
N THR A 507 8.02 49.59 -5.87
CA THR A 507 7.91 48.11 -5.90
C THR A 507 8.29 47.52 -4.54
N ASP A 508 9.37 47.96 -3.92
CA ASP A 508 9.82 47.49 -2.62
C ASP A 508 8.81 47.85 -1.52
N TRP A 509 8.21 49.07 -1.59
CA TRP A 509 7.14 49.45 -0.69
C TRP A 509 5.89 48.59 -0.85
N VAL A 510 5.43 48.31 -2.07
CA VAL A 510 4.28 47.42 -2.34
C VAL A 510 4.55 46.04 -1.78
N LYS A 511 5.73 45.48 -2.03
CA LYS A 511 6.13 44.16 -1.47
C LYS A 511 6.08 44.16 0.06
N ALA A 512 6.56 45.23 0.70
CA ALA A 512 6.50 45.34 2.16
C ALA A 512 5.07 45.41 2.70
N GLN A 513 4.18 46.17 2.05
CA GLN A 513 2.77 46.25 2.43
C GLN A 513 2.03 44.92 2.19
N GLU A 514 2.27 44.27 1.07
CA GLU A 514 1.70 42.97 0.79
C GLU A 514 2.21 41.91 1.77
N ALA A 515 3.48 41.98 2.20
CA ALA A 515 4.04 41.10 3.23
C ALA A 515 3.37 41.31 4.61
N GLN A 516 3.06 42.56 4.97
CA GLN A 516 2.32 42.87 6.19
C GLN A 516 0.89 42.29 6.17
N LEU A 517 0.18 42.45 5.04
CA LEU A 517 -1.15 41.86 4.87
C LEU A 517 -1.09 40.33 4.89
N ASN A 518 -0.05 39.74 4.33
CA ASN A 518 0.17 38.31 4.37
C ASN A 518 0.34 37.81 5.82
N SER A 519 1.23 38.46 6.58
CA SER A 519 1.46 38.12 7.99
C SER A 519 0.20 38.32 8.85
N ARG A 520 -0.62 39.33 8.51
CA ARG A 520 -1.91 39.55 9.16
C ARG A 520 -2.89 38.45 8.85
N TYR A 521 -3.02 38.04 7.58
CA TYR A 521 -3.87 36.92 7.15
C TYR A 521 -3.49 35.62 7.85
N GLU A 522 -2.20 35.30 7.86
CA GLU A 522 -1.70 34.08 8.51
C GLU A 522 -2.00 34.08 10.02
N ARG A 523 -1.80 35.19 10.69
CA ARG A 523 -2.04 35.32 12.13
C ARG A 523 -3.52 35.29 12.50
N GLU A 524 -4.39 35.90 11.70
CA GLU A 524 -5.81 36.05 12.02
C GLU A 524 -6.66 34.90 11.51
N LEU A 525 -6.33 34.32 10.35
CA LEU A 525 -7.18 33.35 9.63
C LEU A 525 -6.52 32.00 9.32
N MET A 526 -5.21 31.84 9.58
CA MET A 526 -4.48 30.61 9.34
C MET A 526 -3.87 30.08 10.64
N ASN A 527 -4.70 29.72 11.60
CA ASN A 527 -4.26 29.23 12.90
C ASN A 527 -5.29 28.26 13.50
N PRO A 528 -4.93 27.49 14.54
CA PRO A 528 -5.85 26.50 15.13
C PRO A 528 -6.94 27.07 16.04
N LYS A 529 -6.92 28.37 16.34
CA LYS A 529 -7.84 28.98 17.36
C LYS A 529 -9.30 28.90 16.95
N GLU A 530 -9.59 29.19 15.67
CA GLU A 530 -10.95 29.09 15.16
C GLU A 530 -11.43 27.61 15.19
N GLY A 531 -10.58 26.67 14.78
CA GLY A 531 -10.88 25.25 14.84
C GLY A 531 -11.18 24.74 16.26
N LEU A 532 -10.42 25.25 17.26
CA LEU A 532 -10.70 24.99 18.68
C LEU A 532 -12.02 25.61 19.13
N ALA A 533 -12.27 26.87 18.74
CA ALA A 533 -13.49 27.59 19.13
C ALA A 533 -14.76 26.95 18.55
N LEU A 534 -14.69 26.41 17.34
CA LEU A 534 -15.79 25.74 16.66
C LEU A 534 -15.93 24.24 17.05
N GLY A 535 -14.97 23.69 17.80
CA GLY A 535 -14.94 22.26 18.12
C GLY A 535 -14.48 21.37 16.95
N SER A 536 -13.95 21.95 15.87
CA SER A 536 -13.38 21.21 14.74
C SER A 536 -12.04 20.55 15.11
N ILE A 537 -11.36 21.09 16.13
CA ILE A 537 -10.15 20.51 16.74
C ILE A 537 -10.49 20.11 18.17
N SER A 538 -10.22 18.85 18.53
CA SER A 538 -10.47 18.33 19.86
C SER A 538 -9.44 18.79 20.88
N SER A 539 -8.15 18.83 20.49
CA SER A 539 -7.05 19.28 21.36
C SER A 539 -5.78 19.61 20.59
N ILE A 540 -4.94 20.43 21.24
CA ILE A 540 -3.57 20.69 20.76
C ILE A 540 -2.61 19.73 21.45
N VAL A 541 -1.69 19.15 20.68
CA VAL A 541 -0.67 18.20 21.16
C VAL A 541 0.72 18.74 20.80
N MET A 542 1.66 18.63 21.73
CA MET A 542 3.04 19.02 21.47
C MET A 542 3.77 17.96 20.64
N PRO A 543 4.68 18.32 19.73
CA PRO A 543 5.41 17.35 18.92
C PRO A 543 6.18 16.31 19.72
N THR A 544 6.62 16.63 20.96
CA THR A 544 7.32 15.73 21.86
C THR A 544 6.43 14.67 22.49
N ASP A 545 5.12 14.93 22.57
CA ASP A 545 4.14 14.07 23.26
C ASP A 545 3.22 13.33 22.28
N LEU A 546 3.54 13.41 20.99
CA LEU A 546 2.67 12.95 19.93
C LEU A 546 2.38 11.45 19.99
N ARG A 547 3.41 10.61 20.26
CA ARG A 547 3.21 9.17 20.43
C ARG A 547 2.25 8.87 21.58
N GLN A 548 2.46 9.48 22.74
CA GLN A 548 1.61 9.29 23.91
C GLN A 548 0.17 9.67 23.61
N ALA A 549 -0.06 10.87 23.05
CA ALA A 549 -1.40 11.33 22.74
C ALA A 549 -2.14 10.41 21.76
N LEU A 550 -1.45 9.97 20.70
CA LEU A 550 -2.05 9.06 19.73
C LEU A 550 -2.34 7.68 20.36
N ALA A 551 -1.40 7.11 21.12
CA ALA A 551 -1.54 5.78 21.71
C ALA A 551 -2.65 5.74 22.77
N GLU A 552 -2.71 6.72 23.68
CA GLU A 552 -3.74 6.78 24.73
C GLU A 552 -5.14 6.93 24.14
N ASN A 553 -5.31 7.82 23.16
CA ASN A 553 -6.58 8.02 22.47
C ASN A 553 -6.99 6.79 21.66
N MET A 554 -6.04 6.18 20.92
CA MET A 554 -6.33 4.95 20.17
C MET A 554 -6.72 3.80 21.12
N ASN A 555 -6.00 3.62 22.24
CA ASN A 555 -6.36 2.62 23.25
C ASN A 555 -7.75 2.86 23.84
N PHE A 556 -8.13 4.13 24.07
CA PHE A 556 -9.47 4.47 24.51
C PHE A 556 -10.53 4.05 23.47
N LEU A 557 -10.35 4.43 22.22
CA LEU A 557 -11.28 4.11 21.15
C LEU A 557 -11.39 2.60 20.92
N MET A 558 -10.26 1.88 20.91
CA MET A 558 -10.22 0.43 20.68
C MET A 558 -10.88 -0.38 21.81
N ARG A 559 -10.85 0.09 23.05
CA ARG A 559 -11.60 -0.58 24.16
C ARG A 559 -13.11 -0.63 23.93
N HIS A 560 -13.65 0.36 23.23
CA HIS A 560 -15.08 0.48 22.95
C HIS A 560 -15.47 -0.02 21.56
N TYR A 561 -14.51 -0.28 20.68
CA TYR A 561 -14.75 -0.82 19.34
C TYR A 561 -15.00 -2.33 19.38
N ARG A 562 -15.95 -2.78 18.57
CA ARG A 562 -16.24 -4.20 18.36
C ARG A 562 -16.20 -4.51 16.87
N PRO A 563 -15.27 -5.34 16.43
CA PRO A 563 -15.19 -5.78 15.04
C PRO A 563 -16.50 -6.44 14.60
N SER A 564 -16.93 -6.10 13.42
CA SER A 564 -18.10 -6.73 12.82
C SER A 564 -17.90 -6.85 11.31
N PRO A 565 -18.32 -7.99 10.70
CA PRO A 565 -18.27 -8.12 9.25
C PRO A 565 -19.21 -7.08 8.61
N MET A 566 -18.78 -6.54 7.47
CA MET A 566 -19.67 -5.77 6.61
C MET A 566 -20.71 -6.71 6.00
N THR A 567 -21.93 -6.24 5.86
CA THR A 567 -23.02 -6.98 5.18
C THR A 567 -23.04 -6.63 3.69
N GLY A 568 -23.32 -7.61 2.84
CA GLY A 568 -23.39 -7.46 1.40
C GLY A 568 -22.06 -7.70 0.68
N PRO A 569 -22.01 -7.53 -0.64
CA PRO A 569 -20.82 -7.75 -1.44
C PRO A 569 -19.72 -6.76 -1.05
N GLN A 570 -18.60 -7.26 -0.61
CA GLN A 570 -17.43 -6.46 -0.25
C GLN A 570 -16.62 -6.14 -1.50
N ARG A 571 -16.20 -4.88 -1.66
CA ARG A 571 -15.44 -4.43 -2.82
C ARG A 571 -14.28 -3.56 -2.36
N GLU A 572 -13.14 -4.18 -2.13
CA GLU A 572 -11.93 -3.51 -1.64
C GLU A 572 -11.40 -2.41 -2.56
N PHE A 573 -11.70 -2.47 -3.86
CA PHE A 573 -11.02 -1.68 -4.89
C PHE A 573 -11.95 -0.82 -5.75
N HIS A 574 -13.12 -0.45 -5.25
CA HIS A 574 -14.07 0.39 -6.01
C HIS A 574 -14.42 1.66 -5.29
#